data_e6901a660cb5cfd2975129f96ee753b0
#
_entry.id   e6901a660cb5cfd2975129f96ee753b0
#
_cell.length_a   1.000
_cell.length_b   1.000
_cell.length_c   1.000
_cell.angle_alpha   90.00
_cell.angle_beta   90.00
_cell.angle_gamma   90.00
#
_symmetry.space_group_name_H-M   'P 1'
#
loop_
_entity.id
_entity.type
_entity.pdbx_description
1 polymer ?
#
loop_
_entity_poly.entity_id
_entity_poly.type
_entity_poly.pdbx_seq_one_letter_code
_entity_poly.pdbx_strand_id
1 'polypeptide(L)'
;NGVIEYGESLTALDKSAPADLSEIIQLKDGGESVELPAKSEKVVELRVKMPKEEFSGQLAGGITFSEKVDETKDKQKENTNGLAIENRYAYTVAVLLRENETVVQPELSLEKVEPTQRNARSVISATLLNHEAAYLQSMKVTANVKNKKTNNVILEKEQEDMQMAPNSIFNFPIPYEENEMEAGTYVLAMTVEGSGKKWQFTKEFTISKEEAKTFNEKDVTVKKTESKLIYLLIGLLLLLLIICLFIILRLKKQKNK
;
A
#
# COMPACT_ATOMS: atom_id res chain seq x y z
N ASN A 1 -1.94 8.10 -1.30
CA ASN A 1 -2.26 9.53 -1.31
C ASN A 1 -2.16 10.17 -2.70
N GLY A 2 -1.44 9.57 -3.70
CA GLY A 2 -1.26 10.13 -5.04
C GLY A 2 -0.30 11.32 -5.11
N VAL A 3 0.39 11.62 -4.03
CA VAL A 3 1.48 12.61 -3.95
C VAL A 3 2.80 11.85 -4.02
N ILE A 4 3.78 12.43 -4.72
CA ILE A 4 5.12 11.86 -4.80
C ILE A 4 5.83 12.14 -3.48
N GLU A 5 6.23 11.06 -2.81
CA GLU A 5 7.08 11.13 -1.62
C GLU A 5 8.49 10.67 -2.01
N TYR A 6 9.47 11.52 -1.81
CA TYR A 6 10.88 11.22 -2.03
C TYR A 6 11.45 10.56 -0.77
N GLY A 7 11.13 9.29 -0.60
CA GLY A 7 11.55 8.53 0.58
C GLY A 7 12.31 7.25 0.23
N GLU A 8 12.48 6.37 1.20
CA GLU A 8 13.30 5.15 1.10
C GLU A 8 12.68 4.01 0.28
N SER A 9 11.88 4.27 -0.76
CA SER A 9 11.27 3.19 -1.54
C SER A 9 12.11 2.83 -2.76
N LEU A 10 13.02 1.89 -2.60
CA LEU A 10 13.81 1.29 -3.69
C LEU A 10 12.97 0.49 -4.69
N THR A 11 11.70 0.21 -4.39
CA THR A 11 10.82 -0.63 -5.22
C THR A 11 9.93 0.14 -6.18
N ALA A 12 9.99 1.47 -6.16
CA ALA A 12 9.14 2.32 -6.97
C ALA A 12 9.75 2.75 -8.32
N LEU A 13 10.98 2.33 -8.61
CA LEU A 13 11.66 2.65 -9.87
C LEU A 13 11.35 1.59 -10.93
N ASP A 14 10.90 2.03 -12.10
CA ASP A 14 10.70 1.16 -13.26
C ASP A 14 12.03 0.85 -13.94
N LYS A 15 12.11 -0.33 -14.58
CA LYS A 15 13.31 -0.78 -15.31
C LYS A 15 13.67 0.08 -16.53
N SER A 16 12.74 0.91 -17.00
CA SER A 16 12.98 1.87 -18.08
C SER A 16 13.81 3.07 -17.66
N ALA A 17 14.07 3.24 -16.34
CA ALA A 17 14.86 4.37 -15.85
C ALA A 17 16.27 4.35 -16.42
N PRO A 18 16.76 5.47 -16.96
CA PRO A 18 18.13 5.58 -17.48
C PRO A 18 19.21 5.28 -16.44
N ALA A 19 18.94 5.57 -15.17
CA ALA A 19 19.81 5.24 -14.04
C ALA A 19 19.05 5.28 -12.72
N ASP A 20 19.59 4.59 -11.72
CA ASP A 20 19.20 4.74 -10.33
C ASP A 20 20.03 5.85 -9.66
N LEU A 21 19.37 6.84 -9.05
CA LEU A 21 20.05 7.95 -8.39
C LEU A 21 20.96 7.48 -7.23
N SER A 22 20.62 6.38 -6.58
CA SER A 22 21.43 5.81 -5.49
C SER A 22 22.80 5.30 -5.98
N GLU A 23 22.91 4.95 -7.26
CA GLU A 23 24.15 4.48 -7.88
C GLU A 23 25.02 5.63 -8.41
N ILE A 24 24.40 6.73 -8.83
CA ILE A 24 25.07 7.83 -9.49
C ILE A 24 25.37 9.04 -8.59
N ILE A 25 24.72 9.13 -7.41
CA ILE A 25 24.95 10.20 -6.44
C ILE A 25 25.68 9.65 -5.22
N GLN A 26 26.79 10.27 -4.87
CA GLN A 26 27.61 9.89 -3.72
C GLN A 26 28.08 11.12 -2.96
N LEU A 27 28.30 10.97 -1.65
CA LEU A 27 29.02 11.97 -0.87
C LEU A 27 30.44 12.12 -1.42
N LYS A 28 30.92 13.35 -1.60
CA LYS A 28 32.26 13.64 -2.15
C LYS A 28 33.36 12.96 -1.33
N ASP A 29 33.18 12.90 -0.01
CA ASP A 29 34.13 12.31 0.91
C ASP A 29 33.99 10.78 1.06
N GLY A 30 33.07 10.16 0.32
CA GLY A 30 32.87 8.70 0.28
C GLY A 30 32.24 8.09 1.53
N GLY A 31 31.76 8.89 2.49
CA GLY A 31 31.10 8.42 3.70
C GLY A 31 29.57 8.30 3.56
N GLU A 32 28.96 7.49 4.42
CA GLU A 32 27.51 7.37 4.53
C GLU A 32 26.93 8.23 5.67
N SER A 33 27.76 8.86 6.47
CA SER A 33 27.36 9.67 7.63
C SER A 33 28.14 10.96 7.74
N VAL A 34 27.49 11.97 8.28
CA VAL A 34 28.03 13.30 8.48
C VAL A 34 27.86 13.67 9.94
N GLU A 35 28.95 14.04 10.62
CA GLU A 35 28.88 14.56 11.99
C GLU A 35 28.49 16.04 11.95
N LEU A 36 27.40 16.39 12.65
CA LEU A 36 26.89 17.74 12.77
C LEU A 36 26.78 18.11 14.26
N PRO A 37 27.73 18.86 14.81
CA PRO A 37 27.67 19.34 16.20
C PRO A 37 26.48 20.25 16.46
N ALA A 38 26.00 20.28 17.71
CA ALA A 38 24.90 21.15 18.10
C ALA A 38 25.19 22.63 17.75
N LYS A 39 24.18 23.33 17.19
CA LYS A 39 24.27 24.76 16.79
C LYS A 39 25.35 25.04 15.75
N SER A 40 25.64 24.09 14.88
CA SER A 40 26.62 24.24 13.80
C SER A 40 25.95 24.04 12.44
N GLU A 41 26.65 24.47 11.39
CA GLU A 41 26.29 24.29 9.99
C GLU A 41 27.38 23.45 9.31
N LYS A 42 26.99 22.60 8.36
CA LYS A 42 27.92 21.84 7.55
C LYS A 42 27.43 21.79 6.10
N VAL A 43 28.30 22.13 5.17
CA VAL A 43 28.07 21.98 3.74
C VAL A 43 28.36 20.52 3.37
N VAL A 44 27.39 19.86 2.76
CA VAL A 44 27.51 18.50 2.24
C VAL A 44 27.68 18.58 0.75
N GLU A 45 28.84 18.16 0.24
CA GLU A 45 29.13 18.14 -1.19
C GLU A 45 28.77 16.74 -1.76
N LEU A 46 28.03 16.77 -2.85
CA LEU A 46 27.64 15.57 -3.59
C LEU A 46 28.41 15.48 -4.90
N ARG A 47 28.81 14.29 -5.25
CA ARG A 47 29.36 13.97 -6.57
C ARG A 47 28.29 13.25 -7.36
N VAL A 48 27.90 13.80 -8.51
CA VAL A 48 26.97 13.17 -9.44
C VAL A 48 27.77 12.65 -10.63
N LYS A 49 27.67 11.35 -10.90
CA LYS A 49 28.27 10.71 -12.06
C LYS A 49 27.15 10.35 -13.03
N MET A 50 26.90 11.23 -14.00
CA MET A 50 25.87 11.00 -15.00
C MET A 50 26.10 9.70 -15.78
N PRO A 51 25.01 9.05 -16.27
CA PRO A 51 25.11 7.89 -17.15
C PRO A 51 26.04 8.15 -18.36
N LYS A 52 26.57 7.09 -18.94
CA LYS A 52 27.43 7.23 -20.13
C LYS A 52 26.64 7.52 -21.40
N GLU A 53 25.43 7.02 -21.46
CA GLU A 53 24.48 7.23 -22.54
C GLU A 53 23.60 8.42 -22.19
N GLU A 54 23.54 9.39 -23.07
CA GLU A 54 22.68 10.56 -22.91
C GLU A 54 21.23 10.13 -22.92
N PHE A 55 20.44 10.69 -21.98
CA PHE A 55 19.01 10.46 -21.91
C PHE A 55 18.22 11.77 -22.02
N SER A 56 16.98 11.67 -22.47
CA SER A 56 16.04 12.78 -22.50
C SER A 56 15.07 12.67 -21.32
N GLY A 57 14.58 13.84 -20.85
CA GLY A 57 13.66 13.91 -19.72
C GLY A 57 14.36 14.11 -18.39
N GLN A 58 13.82 13.54 -17.32
CA GLN A 58 14.22 13.84 -15.94
C GLN A 58 14.37 12.56 -15.11
N LEU A 59 15.48 12.44 -14.39
CA LEU A 59 15.61 11.50 -13.27
C LEU A 59 15.17 12.20 -11.99
N ALA A 60 14.36 11.54 -11.18
CA ALA A 60 13.81 12.08 -9.96
C ALA A 60 14.02 11.14 -8.77
N GLY A 61 14.40 11.69 -7.63
CA GLY A 61 14.55 10.96 -6.38
C GLY A 61 14.76 11.89 -5.22
N GLY A 62 15.23 11.38 -4.08
CA GLY A 62 15.45 12.15 -2.88
C GLY A 62 16.72 11.73 -2.14
N ILE A 63 17.32 12.69 -1.44
CA ILE A 63 18.38 12.44 -0.46
C ILE A 63 17.78 12.63 0.90
N THR A 64 17.75 11.56 1.69
CA THR A 64 17.19 11.58 3.04
C THR A 64 18.30 11.67 4.07
N PHE A 65 18.20 12.65 4.95
CA PHE A 65 19.05 12.83 6.13
C PHE A 65 18.28 12.37 7.33
N SER A 66 18.79 11.38 8.04
CA SER A 66 18.18 10.85 9.26
C SER A 66 19.24 10.75 10.37
N GLU A 67 18.79 10.79 11.62
CA GLU A 67 19.67 10.57 12.76
C GLU A 67 20.17 9.12 12.77
N LYS A 68 21.48 8.93 12.99
CA LYS A 68 22.08 7.61 13.11
C LYS A 68 21.57 6.93 14.39
N VAL A 69 20.98 5.76 14.23
CA VAL A 69 20.44 4.96 15.34
C VAL A 69 21.58 4.30 16.10
N ASP A 70 21.60 4.48 17.40
CA ASP A 70 22.47 3.72 18.30
C ASP A 70 21.75 2.43 18.74
N GLU A 71 21.95 1.34 17.98
CA GLU A 71 21.32 0.04 18.23
C GLU A 71 21.60 -0.52 19.64
N THR A 72 22.64 -0.02 20.33
CA THR A 72 22.95 -0.47 21.67
C THR A 72 21.99 0.10 22.72
N LYS A 73 21.43 1.28 22.48
CA LYS A 73 20.43 1.91 23.36
C LYS A 73 19.04 1.32 23.17
N ASP A 74 18.72 0.88 21.96
CA ASP A 74 17.41 0.28 21.65
C ASP A 74 17.24 -1.08 22.36
N LYS A 75 18.28 -1.92 22.39
CA LYS A 75 18.26 -3.22 23.09
C LYS A 75 18.08 -3.14 24.59
N GLN A 76 18.41 -2.00 25.22
CA GLN A 76 18.19 -1.80 26.66
C GLN A 76 16.74 -1.39 26.99
N LYS A 77 16.00 -0.85 26.03
CA LYS A 77 14.60 -0.44 26.21
C LYS A 77 13.60 -1.59 26.02
N GLU A 78 13.96 -2.67 25.29
CA GLU A 78 13.10 -3.85 25.09
C GLU A 78 12.77 -4.62 26.39
N ASN A 79 13.51 -4.37 27.46
CA ASN A 79 13.30 -5.04 28.77
C ASN A 79 12.29 -4.33 29.70
N THR A 80 11.67 -3.24 29.26
CA THR A 80 10.60 -2.59 30.03
C THR A 80 9.24 -2.94 29.43
N ASN A 81 8.36 -3.56 30.22
CA ASN A 81 6.97 -3.91 29.86
C ASN A 81 6.13 -2.65 29.55
N GLY A 82 6.44 -1.91 28.50
CA GLY A 82 5.72 -0.72 28.06
C GLY A 82 5.95 -0.42 26.59
N LEU A 83 4.93 0.09 25.90
CA LEU A 83 5.04 0.57 24.53
C LEU A 83 5.83 1.89 24.56
N ALA A 84 7.10 1.88 24.12
CA ALA A 84 7.89 3.09 23.95
C ALA A 84 7.74 3.58 22.50
N ILE A 85 7.21 4.79 22.30
CA ILE A 85 7.18 5.46 21.00
C ILE A 85 8.38 6.39 20.94
N GLU A 86 9.30 6.16 19.99
CA GLU A 86 10.41 7.04 19.71
C GLU A 86 10.16 7.79 18.39
N ASN A 87 10.10 9.12 18.45
CA ASN A 87 9.97 9.95 17.27
C ASN A 87 11.36 10.17 16.66
N ARG A 88 11.50 9.86 15.38
CA ARG A 88 12.73 10.09 14.61
C ARG A 88 12.42 11.10 13.51
N TYR A 89 13.33 12.04 13.34
CA TYR A 89 13.21 13.06 12.30
C TYR A 89 14.05 12.64 11.09
N ALA A 90 13.43 12.74 9.91
CA ALA A 90 14.11 12.58 8.64
C ALA A 90 13.79 13.79 7.75
N TYR A 91 14.78 14.32 7.06
CA TYR A 91 14.63 15.41 6.12
C TYR A 91 15.00 14.91 4.74
N THR A 92 14.07 15.01 3.79
CA THR A 92 14.33 14.59 2.41
C THR A 92 14.38 15.81 1.50
N VAL A 93 15.45 15.89 0.72
CA VAL A 93 15.64 16.91 -0.32
C VAL A 93 15.44 16.25 -1.67
N ALA A 94 14.48 16.76 -2.45
CA ALA A 94 14.26 16.26 -3.81
C ALA A 94 15.44 16.58 -4.73
N VAL A 95 15.82 15.61 -5.54
CA VAL A 95 16.86 15.73 -6.57
C VAL A 95 16.25 15.45 -7.92
N LEU A 96 16.48 16.37 -8.84
CA LEU A 96 16.05 16.29 -10.23
C LEU A 96 17.28 16.46 -11.11
N LEU A 97 17.55 15.47 -11.98
CA LEU A 97 18.66 15.52 -12.93
C LEU A 97 18.11 15.45 -14.35
N ARG A 98 18.71 16.23 -15.25
CA ARG A 98 18.47 16.19 -16.69
C ARG A 98 19.74 16.55 -17.43
N GLU A 99 19.89 16.02 -18.63
CA GLU A 99 21.05 16.28 -19.47
C GLU A 99 20.78 17.29 -20.61
N ASN A 100 19.50 17.35 -21.02
CA ASN A 100 19.10 18.24 -22.12
C ASN A 100 17.71 18.85 -21.86
N GLU A 101 17.26 19.72 -22.76
CA GLU A 101 15.94 20.40 -22.67
C GLU A 101 14.86 19.68 -23.46
N THR A 102 15.09 18.45 -23.93
CA THR A 102 14.12 17.69 -24.69
C THR A 102 12.90 17.37 -23.82
N VAL A 103 11.73 17.76 -24.28
CA VAL A 103 10.48 17.50 -23.59
C VAL A 103 10.04 16.06 -23.86
N VAL A 104 9.97 15.27 -22.81
CA VAL A 104 9.45 13.90 -22.83
C VAL A 104 8.04 13.90 -22.25
N GLN A 105 7.14 13.14 -22.85
CA GLN A 105 5.77 12.98 -22.36
C GLN A 105 5.62 11.65 -21.62
N PRO A 106 4.89 11.59 -20.50
CA PRO A 106 4.67 10.35 -19.79
C PRO A 106 3.96 9.31 -20.67
N GLU A 107 4.28 8.04 -20.45
CA GLU A 107 3.62 6.90 -21.09
C GLU A 107 3.36 5.82 -20.06
N LEU A 108 2.08 5.40 -19.96
CA LEU A 108 1.62 4.48 -18.92
C LEU A 108 1.28 3.10 -19.45
N SER A 109 1.52 2.10 -18.62
CA SER A 109 0.92 0.77 -18.78
C SER A 109 0.30 0.28 -17.47
N LEU A 110 -0.67 -0.63 -17.58
CA LEU A 110 -1.22 -1.39 -16.46
C LEU A 110 -0.57 -2.78 -16.43
N GLU A 111 0.36 -3.00 -15.51
CA GLU A 111 1.12 -4.25 -15.47
C GLU A 111 0.34 -5.36 -14.76
N LYS A 112 -0.17 -5.09 -13.56
CA LYS A 112 -0.78 -6.10 -12.71
C LYS A 112 -2.04 -5.59 -12.03
N VAL A 113 -3.00 -6.50 -11.80
CA VAL A 113 -4.16 -6.28 -10.94
C VAL A 113 -4.31 -7.48 -10.04
N GLU A 114 -4.31 -7.26 -8.73
CA GLU A 114 -4.38 -8.35 -7.76
C GLU A 114 -5.05 -7.93 -6.45
N PRO A 115 -5.68 -8.89 -5.74
CA PRO A 115 -6.12 -8.65 -4.38
C PRO A 115 -4.92 -8.53 -3.43
N THR A 116 -4.98 -7.59 -2.50
CA THR A 116 -3.95 -7.41 -1.47
C THR A 116 -4.52 -6.73 -0.24
N GLN A 117 -3.66 -6.44 0.75
CA GLN A 117 -4.02 -5.65 1.92
C GLN A 117 -3.13 -4.43 2.07
N ARG A 118 -3.74 -3.31 2.46
CA ARG A 118 -3.04 -2.08 2.81
C ARG A 118 -3.59 -1.57 4.15
N ASN A 119 -2.71 -1.41 5.14
CA ASN A 119 -3.10 -1.00 6.50
C ASN A 119 -4.22 -1.88 7.09
N ALA A 120 -4.08 -3.20 6.99
CA ALA A 120 -5.07 -4.19 7.44
C ALA A 120 -6.48 -4.03 6.83
N ARG A 121 -6.58 -3.49 5.61
CA ARG A 121 -7.83 -3.37 4.84
C ARG A 121 -7.66 -4.01 3.47
N SER A 122 -8.67 -4.71 3.02
CA SER A 122 -8.67 -5.40 1.73
C SER A 122 -8.81 -4.41 0.57
N VAL A 123 -7.94 -4.52 -0.43
CA VAL A 123 -7.94 -3.67 -1.61
C VAL A 123 -7.64 -4.50 -2.87
N ILE A 124 -8.12 -4.05 -4.02
CA ILE A 124 -7.55 -4.45 -5.30
C ILE A 124 -6.46 -3.46 -5.65
N SER A 125 -5.24 -3.95 -5.85
CA SER A 125 -4.09 -3.15 -6.27
C SER A 125 -3.96 -3.19 -7.79
N ALA A 126 -4.00 -2.02 -8.43
CA ALA A 126 -3.71 -1.87 -9.85
C ALA A 126 -2.33 -1.24 -10.01
N THR A 127 -1.37 -2.01 -10.53
CA THR A 127 0.02 -1.57 -10.71
C THR A 127 0.17 -0.84 -12.03
N LEU A 128 0.32 0.48 -11.97
CA LEU A 128 0.62 1.36 -13.09
C LEU A 128 2.13 1.59 -13.17
N LEU A 129 2.67 1.59 -14.39
CA LEU A 129 4.05 1.94 -14.69
C LEU A 129 4.06 3.19 -15.56
N ASN A 130 4.91 4.14 -15.20
CA ASN A 130 5.30 5.23 -16.10
C ASN A 130 6.67 4.90 -16.67
N HIS A 131 6.72 4.59 -17.95
CA HIS A 131 7.95 4.14 -18.63
C HIS A 131 8.87 5.26 -19.07
N GLU A 132 8.40 6.50 -18.95
CA GLU A 132 9.13 7.64 -19.48
C GLU A 132 9.76 8.49 -18.37
N ALA A 133 10.88 9.13 -18.71
CA ALA A 133 11.59 10.06 -17.84
C ALA A 133 10.84 11.42 -17.72
N ALA A 134 9.54 11.36 -17.46
CA ALA A 134 8.65 12.51 -17.39
C ALA A 134 7.62 12.36 -16.27
N TYR A 135 7.35 13.48 -15.58
CA TYR A 135 6.26 13.52 -14.59
C TYR A 135 4.89 13.43 -15.26
N LEU A 136 4.00 12.61 -14.71
CA LEU A 136 2.57 12.71 -14.95
C LEU A 136 1.97 13.66 -13.91
N GLN A 137 1.49 14.81 -14.37
CA GLN A 137 0.89 15.84 -13.53
C GLN A 137 -0.63 15.87 -13.69
N SER A 138 -1.33 16.40 -12.66
CA SER A 138 -2.80 16.50 -12.63
C SER A 138 -3.45 15.16 -12.98
N MET A 139 -2.93 14.09 -12.39
CA MET A 139 -3.39 12.74 -12.66
C MET A 139 -4.75 12.50 -12.02
N LYS A 140 -5.72 12.09 -12.85
CA LYS A 140 -7.02 11.60 -12.43
C LYS A 140 -7.13 10.13 -12.82
N VAL A 141 -7.61 9.30 -11.88
CA VAL A 141 -7.88 7.88 -12.10
C VAL A 141 -9.35 7.59 -11.82
N THR A 142 -10.01 6.93 -12.76
CA THR A 142 -11.34 6.35 -12.58
C THR A 142 -11.23 4.84 -12.81
N ALA A 143 -11.60 4.04 -11.80
CA ALA A 143 -11.48 2.60 -11.81
C ALA A 143 -12.80 1.94 -11.44
N ASN A 144 -13.22 0.94 -12.24
CA ASN A 144 -14.42 0.14 -12.01
C ASN A 144 -14.05 -1.34 -12.06
N VAL A 145 -14.38 -2.08 -11.00
CA VAL A 145 -14.20 -3.54 -10.93
C VAL A 145 -15.56 -4.20 -11.09
N LYS A 146 -15.66 -5.10 -12.07
CA LYS A 146 -16.89 -5.85 -12.37
C LYS A 146 -16.69 -7.34 -12.18
N ASN A 147 -17.69 -8.01 -11.64
CA ASN A 147 -17.71 -9.47 -11.65
C ASN A 147 -17.93 -9.95 -13.10
N LYS A 148 -17.00 -10.76 -13.62
CA LYS A 148 -17.04 -11.21 -15.03
C LYS A 148 -18.29 -12.02 -15.39
N LYS A 149 -18.84 -12.80 -14.45
CA LYS A 149 -19.98 -13.67 -14.67
C LYS A 149 -21.32 -12.91 -14.69
N THR A 150 -21.49 -11.98 -13.75
CA THR A 150 -22.75 -11.24 -13.56
C THR A 150 -22.75 -9.89 -14.24
N ASN A 151 -21.59 -9.38 -14.66
CA ASN A 151 -21.35 -8.04 -15.18
C ASN A 151 -21.72 -6.89 -14.22
N ASN A 152 -21.98 -7.22 -12.94
CA ASN A 152 -22.25 -6.22 -11.92
C ASN A 152 -20.96 -5.50 -11.50
N VAL A 153 -21.04 -4.19 -11.35
CA VAL A 153 -19.98 -3.40 -10.73
C VAL A 153 -19.97 -3.71 -9.23
N ILE A 154 -18.81 -4.09 -8.72
CA ILE A 154 -18.61 -4.42 -7.30
C ILE A 154 -17.80 -3.36 -6.55
N LEU A 155 -16.88 -2.69 -7.24
CA LEU A 155 -16.08 -1.60 -6.69
C LEU A 155 -15.94 -0.48 -7.69
N GLU A 156 -16.00 0.76 -7.20
CA GLU A 156 -15.73 1.97 -7.96
C GLU A 156 -14.80 2.87 -7.16
N LYS A 157 -13.84 3.48 -7.85
CA LYS A 157 -12.92 4.44 -7.23
C LYS A 157 -12.58 5.53 -8.24
N GLU A 158 -12.75 6.77 -7.80
CA GLU A 158 -12.25 7.94 -8.51
C GLU A 158 -11.31 8.71 -7.56
N GLN A 159 -10.20 9.19 -8.11
CA GLN A 159 -9.25 10.02 -7.39
C GLN A 159 -8.57 10.97 -8.35
N GLU A 160 -8.52 12.24 -7.95
CA GLU A 160 -7.96 13.36 -8.70
C GLU A 160 -6.75 13.96 -7.95
N ASP A 161 -6.14 14.97 -8.54
CA ASP A 161 -5.02 15.75 -8.00
C ASP A 161 -3.81 14.90 -7.61
N MET A 162 -3.60 13.81 -8.34
CA MET A 162 -2.46 12.94 -8.17
C MET A 162 -1.31 13.29 -9.11
N GLN A 163 -0.17 12.70 -8.83
CA GLN A 163 1.03 12.78 -9.66
C GLN A 163 1.72 11.41 -9.71
N MET A 164 2.49 11.19 -10.75
CA MET A 164 3.37 10.04 -10.86
C MET A 164 4.77 10.48 -11.28
N ALA A 165 5.79 9.97 -10.62
CA ALA A 165 7.17 10.31 -10.90
C ALA A 165 7.64 9.74 -12.26
N PRO A 166 8.74 10.27 -12.83
CA PRO A 166 9.41 9.67 -13.97
C PRO A 166 9.82 8.22 -13.66
N ASN A 167 9.72 7.33 -14.66
CA ASN A 167 10.15 5.94 -14.59
C ASN A 167 9.75 5.24 -13.28
N SER A 168 8.49 5.35 -12.89
CA SER A 168 8.04 4.90 -11.57
C SER A 168 6.91 3.88 -11.64
N ILE A 169 6.77 3.14 -10.54
CA ILE A 169 5.71 2.16 -10.30
C ILE A 169 4.75 2.73 -9.26
N PHE A 170 3.47 2.73 -9.57
CA PHE A 170 2.42 3.18 -8.67
C PHE A 170 1.34 2.13 -8.50
N ASN A 171 1.18 1.65 -7.27
CA ASN A 171 0.13 0.71 -6.91
C ASN A 171 -1.13 1.48 -6.48
N PHE A 172 -2.08 1.65 -7.42
CA PHE A 172 -3.35 2.33 -7.15
C PHE A 172 -4.30 1.42 -6.37
N PRO A 173 -4.70 1.79 -5.14
CA PRO A 173 -5.57 0.97 -4.31
C PRO A 173 -7.05 1.25 -4.60
N ILE A 174 -7.82 0.20 -4.85
CA ILE A 174 -9.28 0.23 -4.97
C ILE A 174 -9.83 -0.51 -3.74
N PRO A 175 -10.35 0.20 -2.70
CA PRO A 175 -10.73 -0.41 -1.44
C PRO A 175 -12.04 -1.19 -1.55
N TYR A 176 -12.14 -2.28 -0.77
CA TYR A 176 -13.38 -3.02 -0.55
C TYR A 176 -14.29 -2.36 0.49
N GLU A 177 -13.76 -1.39 1.24
CA GLU A 177 -14.44 -0.71 2.36
C GLU A 177 -14.92 -1.71 3.42
N GLU A 178 -16.23 -1.75 3.72
CA GLU A 178 -16.80 -2.67 4.71
C GLU A 178 -17.25 -4.03 4.11
N ASN A 179 -17.08 -4.21 2.78
CA ASN A 179 -17.53 -5.41 2.09
C ASN A 179 -16.52 -6.55 2.21
N GLU A 180 -17.04 -7.77 2.27
CA GLU A 180 -16.20 -8.97 2.18
C GLU A 180 -15.72 -9.17 0.74
N MET A 181 -14.47 -9.59 0.61
CA MET A 181 -13.90 -10.01 -0.66
C MET A 181 -14.46 -11.40 -1.02
N GLU A 182 -15.00 -11.54 -2.20
CA GLU A 182 -15.54 -12.81 -2.70
C GLU A 182 -14.60 -13.45 -3.72
N ALA A 183 -14.52 -14.78 -3.69
CA ALA A 183 -13.79 -15.54 -4.69
C ALA A 183 -14.48 -15.48 -6.05
N GLY A 184 -13.73 -15.26 -7.12
CA GLY A 184 -14.30 -15.15 -8.47
C GLY A 184 -13.33 -14.57 -9.48
N THR A 185 -13.83 -14.41 -10.71
CA THR A 185 -13.11 -13.73 -11.80
C THR A 185 -13.73 -12.36 -12.02
N TYR A 186 -12.88 -11.36 -12.13
CA TYR A 186 -13.24 -9.96 -12.21
C TYR A 186 -12.54 -9.27 -13.37
N VAL A 187 -13.09 -8.15 -13.80
CA VAL A 187 -12.52 -7.30 -14.83
C VAL A 187 -12.39 -5.89 -14.25
N LEU A 188 -11.17 -5.37 -14.23
CA LEU A 188 -10.91 -3.96 -13.99
C LEU A 188 -10.99 -3.20 -15.31
N ALA A 189 -11.81 -2.15 -15.35
CA ALA A 189 -11.76 -1.09 -16.35
C ALA A 189 -11.24 0.18 -15.67
N MET A 190 -10.13 0.73 -16.17
CA MET A 190 -9.46 1.89 -15.59
C MET A 190 -9.18 2.94 -16.65
N THR A 191 -9.49 4.18 -16.34
CA THR A 191 -9.10 5.35 -17.13
C THR A 191 -8.15 6.20 -16.31
N VAL A 192 -7.03 6.58 -16.91
CA VAL A 192 -6.06 7.52 -16.32
C VAL A 192 -5.96 8.72 -17.25
N GLU A 193 -6.09 9.92 -16.69
CA GLU A 193 -5.93 11.18 -17.40
C GLU A 193 -4.86 12.01 -16.69
N GLY A 194 -4.04 12.74 -17.44
CA GLY A 194 -3.02 13.63 -16.88
C GLY A 194 -2.04 14.12 -17.93
N SER A 195 -1.36 15.23 -17.67
CA SER A 195 -0.42 15.87 -18.62
C SER A 195 -0.96 16.01 -20.05
N GLY A 196 -2.30 16.22 -20.19
CA GLY A 196 -2.97 16.35 -21.49
C GLY A 196 -3.21 15.04 -22.23
N LYS A 197 -2.91 13.89 -21.64
CA LYS A 197 -3.11 12.55 -22.21
C LYS A 197 -4.20 11.78 -21.48
N LYS A 198 -4.69 10.72 -22.13
CA LYS A 198 -5.68 9.79 -21.59
C LYS A 198 -5.32 8.37 -21.97
N TRP A 199 -5.28 7.49 -20.98
CA TRP A 199 -5.06 6.05 -21.14
C TRP A 199 -6.29 5.28 -20.66
N GLN A 200 -6.60 4.18 -21.32
CA GLN A 200 -7.68 3.28 -20.96
C GLN A 200 -7.16 1.86 -20.89
N PHE A 201 -7.38 1.22 -19.77
CA PHE A 201 -6.93 -0.13 -19.50
C PHE A 201 -8.08 -1.04 -19.14
N THR A 202 -8.00 -2.28 -19.59
CA THR A 202 -8.90 -3.35 -19.16
C THR A 202 -8.06 -4.57 -18.83
N LYS A 203 -8.24 -5.11 -17.64
CA LYS A 203 -7.47 -6.28 -17.19
C LYS A 203 -8.33 -7.22 -16.36
N GLU A 204 -8.28 -8.50 -16.72
CA GLU A 204 -8.93 -9.56 -15.97
C GLU A 204 -7.99 -10.05 -14.84
N PHE A 205 -8.59 -10.36 -13.69
CA PHE A 205 -7.90 -10.96 -12.56
C PHE A 205 -8.83 -11.91 -11.80
N THR A 206 -8.25 -12.77 -10.97
CA THR A 206 -8.99 -13.76 -10.20
C THR A 206 -8.65 -13.64 -8.73
N ILE A 207 -9.66 -13.80 -7.89
CA ILE A 207 -9.53 -13.93 -6.44
C ILE A 207 -9.84 -15.38 -6.11
N SER A 208 -8.88 -16.10 -5.55
CA SER A 208 -9.07 -17.47 -5.07
C SER A 208 -9.91 -17.50 -3.78
N LYS A 209 -10.43 -18.67 -3.42
CA LYS A 209 -11.16 -18.84 -2.15
C LYS A 209 -10.26 -18.65 -0.95
N GLU A 210 -9.02 -19.08 -1.05
CA GLU A 210 -8.00 -18.97 -0.02
C GLU A 210 -7.59 -17.51 0.23
N GLU A 211 -7.41 -16.74 -0.85
CA GLU A 211 -7.11 -15.31 -0.76
C GLU A 211 -8.28 -14.54 -0.14
N ALA A 212 -9.51 -14.74 -0.65
CA ALA A 212 -10.70 -14.08 -0.12
C ALA A 212 -10.87 -14.34 1.38
N LYS A 213 -10.74 -15.61 1.80
CA LYS A 213 -10.81 -15.99 3.21
C LYS A 213 -9.72 -15.30 4.04
N THR A 214 -8.47 -15.39 3.59
CA THR A 214 -7.32 -14.84 4.32
C THR A 214 -7.42 -13.33 4.47
N PHE A 215 -7.83 -12.62 3.43
CA PHE A 215 -7.98 -11.17 3.48
C PHE A 215 -9.15 -10.73 4.35
N ASN A 216 -10.30 -11.40 4.26
CA ASN A 216 -11.46 -11.09 5.11
C ASN A 216 -11.19 -11.35 6.60
N GLU A 217 -10.43 -12.40 6.95
CA GLU A 217 -10.06 -12.69 8.33
C GLU A 217 -9.14 -11.62 8.95
N LYS A 218 -8.30 -11.00 8.13
CA LYS A 218 -7.32 -9.98 8.54
C LYS A 218 -7.84 -8.55 8.40
N ASP A 219 -8.93 -8.35 7.67
CA ASP A 219 -9.51 -7.02 7.45
C ASP A 219 -10.20 -6.51 8.72
N VAL A 220 -9.79 -5.32 9.16
CA VAL A 220 -10.30 -4.69 10.38
C VAL A 220 -11.63 -3.96 10.15
N THR A 221 -12.05 -3.78 8.90
CA THR A 221 -13.29 -3.07 8.55
C THR A 221 -14.46 -4.00 8.31
N VAL A 222 -14.19 -5.26 7.95
CA VAL A 222 -15.21 -6.27 7.73
C VAL A 222 -15.88 -6.62 9.06
N LYS A 223 -17.17 -6.36 9.17
CA LYS A 223 -17.96 -6.76 10.33
C LYS A 223 -18.05 -8.28 10.35
N LYS A 224 -17.31 -8.91 11.26
CA LYS A 224 -17.42 -10.36 11.47
C LYS A 224 -18.86 -10.66 11.88
N THR A 225 -19.62 -11.25 10.97
CA THR A 225 -20.97 -11.69 11.27
C THR A 225 -20.87 -12.72 12.38
N GLU A 226 -21.32 -12.35 13.59
CA GLU A 226 -21.37 -13.29 14.71
C GLU A 226 -22.14 -14.52 14.24
N SER A 227 -21.51 -15.67 14.34
CA SER A 227 -22.06 -16.92 13.81
C SER A 227 -23.42 -17.17 14.45
N LYS A 228 -24.52 -17.12 13.66
CA LYS A 228 -25.88 -17.49 14.11
C LYS A 228 -25.90 -18.86 14.77
N LEU A 229 -24.91 -19.71 14.46
CA LEU A 229 -24.67 -20.99 15.07
C LEU A 229 -24.42 -20.91 16.59
N ILE A 230 -23.74 -19.84 17.06
CA ILE A 230 -23.49 -19.61 18.49
C ILE A 230 -24.82 -19.37 19.22
N TYR A 231 -25.69 -18.54 18.67
CA TYR A 231 -27.01 -18.29 19.25
C TYR A 231 -27.89 -19.53 19.23
N LEU A 232 -27.78 -20.36 18.17
CA LEU A 232 -28.48 -21.63 18.07
C LEU A 232 -27.97 -22.64 19.10
N LEU A 233 -26.67 -22.73 19.34
CA LEU A 233 -26.06 -23.56 20.38
C LEU A 233 -26.45 -23.10 21.78
N ILE A 234 -26.45 -21.79 22.05
CA ILE A 234 -26.88 -21.22 23.32
C ILE A 234 -28.36 -21.54 23.54
N GLY A 235 -29.22 -21.38 22.53
CA GLY A 235 -30.63 -21.73 22.58
C GLY A 235 -30.86 -23.22 22.91
N LEU A 236 -30.10 -24.12 22.26
CA LEU A 236 -30.15 -25.57 22.52
C LEU A 236 -29.72 -25.91 23.96
N LEU A 237 -28.64 -25.26 24.44
CA LEU A 237 -28.15 -25.45 25.81
C LEU A 237 -29.20 -25.01 26.85
N LEU A 238 -29.84 -23.86 26.65
CA LEU A 238 -30.91 -23.37 27.52
C LEU A 238 -32.11 -24.32 27.52
N LEU A 239 -32.49 -24.87 26.36
CA LEU A 239 -33.59 -25.86 26.27
C LEU A 239 -33.26 -27.12 27.07
N LEU A 240 -32.03 -27.64 26.96
CA LEU A 240 -31.57 -28.80 27.74
C LEU A 240 -31.62 -28.53 29.26
N LEU A 241 -31.18 -27.34 29.69
CA LEU A 241 -31.26 -26.95 31.11
C LEU A 241 -32.70 -26.92 31.63
N ILE A 242 -33.64 -26.39 30.84
CA ILE A 242 -35.05 -26.35 31.17
C ILE A 242 -35.62 -27.79 31.32
N ILE A 243 -35.27 -28.68 30.37
CA ILE A 243 -35.68 -30.09 30.41
C ILE A 243 -35.12 -30.78 31.67
N CYS A 244 -33.83 -30.60 31.97
CA CYS A 244 -33.19 -31.13 33.17
C CYS A 244 -33.88 -30.63 34.45
N LEU A 245 -34.16 -29.33 34.53
CA LEU A 245 -34.87 -28.74 35.67
C LEU A 245 -36.27 -29.35 35.85
N PHE A 246 -37.00 -29.51 34.74
CA PHE A 246 -38.31 -30.13 34.75
C PHE A 246 -38.29 -31.60 35.27
N ILE A 247 -37.28 -32.37 34.82
CA ILE A 247 -37.08 -33.76 35.28
C ILE A 247 -36.76 -33.79 36.78
N ILE A 248 -35.87 -32.90 37.28
CA ILE A 248 -35.50 -32.80 38.69
C ILE A 248 -36.75 -32.47 39.54
N LEU A 249 -37.53 -31.50 39.12
CA LEU A 249 -38.77 -31.09 39.82
C LEU A 249 -39.80 -32.24 39.85
N ARG A 250 -39.94 -33.00 38.78
CA ARG A 250 -40.79 -34.13 38.64
C ARG A 250 -40.38 -35.29 39.59
N LEU A 251 -39.09 -35.59 39.63
CA LEU A 251 -38.53 -36.62 40.54
C LEU A 251 -38.66 -36.22 42.01
N LYS A 252 -38.46 -34.94 42.34
CA LYS A 252 -38.65 -34.42 43.71
C LYS A 252 -40.10 -34.50 44.17
N LYS A 253 -41.09 -34.30 43.27
CA LYS A 253 -42.49 -34.41 43.55
C LYS A 253 -42.95 -35.88 43.75
N GLN A 254 -42.28 -36.84 43.11
CA GLN A 254 -42.51 -38.28 43.30
C GLN A 254 -41.96 -38.81 44.64
N LYS A 255 -40.89 -38.21 45.18
CA LYS A 255 -40.22 -38.61 46.41
C LYS A 255 -40.94 -38.08 47.68
N ASN A 256 -41.82 -37.08 47.50
CA ASN A 256 -42.59 -36.44 48.56
C ASN A 256 -44.08 -36.94 48.62
N LYS A 257 -44.41 -37.99 47.85
CA LYS A 257 -45.63 -38.80 47.98
C LYS A 257 -45.27 -40.18 48.54
#